data_e2421152637f300141c06692f1810c71
#
_entry.id   e2421152637f300141c06692f1810c71
#
_cell.length_a   1.000
_cell.length_b   1.000
_cell.length_c   1.000
_cell.angle_alpha   90.00
_cell.angle_beta   90.00
_cell.angle_gamma   90.00
#
_symmetry.space_group_name_H-M   'P 1'
#
loop_
_entity.id
_entity.type
_entity.pdbx_description
1 polymer ?
#
loop_
_entity_poly.entity_id
_entity_poly.type
_entity_poly.pdbx_seq_one_letter_code
_entity_poly.pdbx_strand_id
1 'polypeptide(L)'
;RSTTRRILKCLVAEGLAMQDAATHRYFLGPLVFELGLAAAPRFNIVDICRSSLADIAERTGDTVFLVVRSGYDSVCVDRKEGSFPIKTLTLDVGTRRPLGAGAGGLALLMDLPDEAVDEIASANARRLPAYNGLNVPSLMRLLRRARTLGYALNDNHITPGATSVGLPIRSRFGSPFAAVS
;
A
#
# COMPACT_ATOMS: atom_id res chain seq x y z
N ARG A 1 -7.26 -5.27 -29.53
CA ARG A 1 -7.93 -6.50 -29.00
C ARG A 1 -7.13 -7.79 -29.27
N SER A 2 -6.46 -7.94 -30.41
CA SER A 2 -5.69 -9.16 -30.75
C SER A 2 -4.42 -9.32 -29.88
N THR A 3 -3.67 -8.24 -29.65
CA THR A 3 -2.41 -8.25 -28.88
C THR A 3 -2.66 -8.60 -27.40
N THR A 4 -3.64 -7.95 -26.76
CA THR A 4 -4.01 -8.25 -25.37
C THR A 4 -4.40 -9.71 -25.20
N ARG A 5 -5.22 -10.26 -26.10
CA ARG A 5 -5.64 -11.65 -26.05
C ARG A 5 -4.45 -12.61 -26.22
N ARG A 6 -3.48 -12.27 -27.07
CA ARG A 6 -2.27 -13.07 -27.26
C ARG A 6 -1.42 -13.10 -25.99
N ILE A 7 -1.20 -11.93 -25.37
CA ILE A 7 -0.46 -11.84 -24.10
C ILE A 7 -1.16 -12.65 -23.01
N LEU A 8 -2.48 -12.48 -22.83
CA LEU A 8 -3.23 -13.23 -21.82
C LEU A 8 -3.14 -14.75 -22.05
N LYS A 9 -3.20 -15.22 -23.32
CA LYS A 9 -3.02 -16.64 -23.61
C LYS A 9 -1.62 -17.15 -23.22
N CYS A 10 -0.56 -16.37 -23.48
CA CYS A 10 0.79 -16.73 -23.04
C CYS A 10 0.86 -16.82 -21.51
N LEU A 11 0.29 -15.84 -20.79
CA LEU A 11 0.28 -15.86 -19.33
C LEU A 11 -0.48 -17.07 -18.78
N VAL A 12 -1.56 -17.50 -19.44
CA VAL A 12 -2.29 -18.72 -19.05
C VAL A 12 -1.46 -19.96 -19.33
N ALA A 13 -0.80 -20.04 -20.48
CA ALA A 13 0.06 -21.18 -20.82
C ALA A 13 1.22 -21.36 -19.84
N GLU A 14 1.77 -20.24 -19.33
CA GLU A 14 2.86 -20.22 -18.34
C GLU A 14 2.36 -20.35 -16.89
N GLY A 15 1.05 -20.53 -16.64
CA GLY A 15 0.50 -20.65 -15.28
C GLY A 15 0.49 -19.35 -14.47
N LEU A 16 0.85 -18.21 -15.08
CA LEU A 16 0.81 -16.88 -14.43
C LEU A 16 -0.60 -16.29 -14.36
N ALA A 17 -1.48 -16.74 -15.26
CA ALA A 17 -2.89 -16.40 -15.24
C ALA A 17 -3.73 -17.67 -15.41
N MET A 18 -4.99 -17.60 -15.02
CA MET A 18 -6.02 -18.60 -15.32
C MET A 18 -7.28 -17.89 -15.81
N GLN A 19 -8.03 -18.54 -16.69
CA GLN A 19 -9.31 -18.02 -17.17
C GLN A 19 -10.44 -18.88 -16.64
N ASP A 20 -11.40 -18.27 -15.99
CA ASP A 20 -12.64 -18.93 -15.59
C ASP A 20 -13.47 -19.29 -16.83
N ALA A 21 -13.86 -20.56 -16.96
CA ALA A 21 -14.54 -21.07 -18.13
C ALA A 21 -15.96 -20.53 -18.29
N ALA A 22 -16.64 -20.21 -17.19
CA ALA A 22 -18.02 -19.74 -17.22
C ALA A 22 -18.12 -18.22 -17.44
N THR A 23 -17.26 -17.45 -16.78
CA THR A 23 -17.31 -15.99 -16.81
C THR A 23 -16.33 -15.34 -17.79
N HIS A 24 -15.38 -16.13 -18.33
CA HIS A 24 -14.25 -15.68 -19.15
C HIS A 24 -13.36 -14.63 -18.48
N ARG A 25 -13.47 -14.44 -17.17
CA ARG A 25 -12.60 -13.54 -16.40
C ARG A 25 -11.24 -14.16 -16.16
N TYR A 26 -10.21 -13.30 -16.11
CA TYR A 26 -8.85 -13.70 -15.81
C TYR A 26 -8.54 -13.46 -14.34
N PHE A 27 -7.81 -14.40 -13.75
CA PHE A 27 -7.31 -14.38 -12.36
C PHE A 27 -5.82 -14.67 -12.37
N LEU A 28 -5.14 -14.43 -11.26
CA LEU A 28 -3.75 -14.85 -11.06
C LEU A 28 -3.68 -16.38 -11.06
N GLY A 29 -2.72 -16.94 -11.78
CA GLY A 29 -2.48 -18.36 -11.84
C GLY A 29 -1.65 -18.88 -10.64
N PRO A 30 -1.59 -20.22 -10.45
CA PRO A 30 -0.91 -20.85 -9.33
C PRO A 30 0.59 -20.55 -9.29
N LEU A 31 1.24 -20.38 -10.43
CA LEU A 31 2.67 -20.05 -10.49
C LEU A 31 3.00 -18.73 -9.79
N VAL A 32 2.08 -17.76 -9.78
CA VAL A 32 2.29 -16.49 -9.05
C VAL A 32 2.41 -16.73 -7.55
N PHE A 33 1.61 -17.64 -6.99
CA PHE A 33 1.71 -18.05 -5.59
C PHE A 33 3.05 -18.76 -5.30
N GLU A 34 3.45 -19.69 -6.15
CA GLU A 34 4.72 -20.41 -6.02
C GLU A 34 5.93 -19.46 -6.07
N LEU A 35 5.92 -18.52 -7.01
CA LEU A 35 6.94 -17.47 -7.09
C LEU A 35 6.95 -16.59 -5.85
N GLY A 36 5.79 -16.26 -5.29
CA GLY A 36 5.66 -15.53 -4.04
C GLY A 36 6.30 -16.29 -2.87
N LEU A 37 6.06 -17.59 -2.74
CA LEU A 37 6.69 -18.42 -1.73
C LEU A 37 8.22 -18.48 -1.89
N ALA A 38 8.73 -18.62 -3.10
CA ALA A 38 10.16 -18.63 -3.38
C ALA A 38 10.83 -17.27 -3.08
N ALA A 39 10.10 -16.16 -3.25
CA ALA A 39 10.59 -14.83 -2.99
C ALA A 39 10.52 -14.45 -1.48
N ALA A 40 9.58 -15.01 -0.73
CA ALA A 40 9.27 -14.65 0.66
C ALA A 40 10.51 -14.59 1.59
N PRO A 41 11.49 -15.50 1.54
CA PRO A 41 12.67 -15.44 2.41
C PRO A 41 13.52 -14.17 2.24
N ARG A 42 13.43 -13.52 1.07
CA ARG A 42 14.15 -12.26 0.76
C ARG A 42 13.35 -11.01 1.13
N PHE A 43 12.04 -11.15 1.38
CA PHE A 43 11.09 -10.07 1.68
C PHE A 43 10.35 -10.33 3.00
N ASN A 44 11.11 -10.70 4.05
CA ASN A 44 10.57 -11.14 5.33
C ASN A 44 10.07 -10.00 6.25
N ILE A 45 9.80 -8.81 5.69
CA ILE A 45 9.32 -7.65 6.48
C ILE A 45 8.06 -7.98 7.29
N VAL A 46 7.17 -8.81 6.75
CA VAL A 46 5.95 -9.24 7.43
C VAL A 46 6.30 -10.00 8.71
N ASP A 47 7.24 -10.95 8.63
CA ASP A 47 7.65 -11.75 9.80
C ASP A 47 8.38 -10.91 10.84
N ILE A 48 9.25 -9.99 10.38
CA ILE A 48 9.98 -9.07 11.26
C ILE A 48 9.00 -8.15 12.03
N CYS A 49 7.96 -7.65 11.36
CA CYS A 49 7.02 -6.71 11.96
C CYS A 49 5.86 -7.38 12.70
N ARG A 50 5.66 -8.68 12.56
CA ARG A 50 4.47 -9.42 13.04
C ARG A 50 4.12 -9.17 14.50
N SER A 51 5.10 -9.29 15.39
CA SER A 51 4.89 -9.08 16.83
C SER A 51 4.60 -7.61 17.16
N SER A 52 5.32 -6.68 16.54
CA SER A 52 5.10 -5.25 16.76
C SER A 52 3.73 -4.79 16.25
N LEU A 53 3.27 -5.30 15.10
CA LEU A 53 1.94 -4.99 14.58
C LEU A 53 0.83 -5.53 15.50
N ALA A 54 1.02 -6.74 16.04
CA ALA A 54 0.08 -7.32 16.99
C ALA A 54 0.02 -6.51 18.30
N ASP A 55 1.17 -6.13 18.87
CA ASP A 55 1.26 -5.30 20.07
C ASP A 55 0.58 -3.93 19.87
N ILE A 56 0.82 -3.27 18.72
CA ILE A 56 0.17 -2.00 18.41
C ILE A 56 -1.35 -2.18 18.33
N ALA A 57 -1.83 -3.20 17.59
CA ALA A 57 -3.26 -3.46 17.43
C ALA A 57 -3.94 -3.78 18.78
N GLU A 58 -3.29 -4.55 19.64
CA GLU A 58 -3.78 -4.88 20.99
C GLU A 58 -3.86 -3.62 21.88
N ARG A 59 -2.81 -2.81 21.89
CA ARG A 59 -2.71 -1.63 22.75
C ARG A 59 -3.61 -0.48 22.31
N THR A 60 -3.80 -0.30 21.01
CA THR A 60 -4.67 0.76 20.49
C THR A 60 -6.13 0.33 20.37
N GLY A 61 -6.38 -0.97 20.21
CA GLY A 61 -7.67 -1.50 19.81
C GLY A 61 -7.99 -1.32 18.33
N ASP A 62 -7.20 -0.56 17.59
CA ASP A 62 -7.44 -0.20 16.19
C ASP A 62 -6.87 -1.22 15.21
N THR A 63 -7.28 -1.09 13.94
CA THR A 63 -6.70 -1.88 12.85
C THR A 63 -5.36 -1.27 12.42
N VAL A 64 -4.32 -2.11 12.36
CA VAL A 64 -2.96 -1.72 11.98
C VAL A 64 -2.61 -2.35 10.63
N PHE A 65 -2.06 -1.54 9.74
CA PHE A 65 -1.64 -1.95 8.40
C PHE A 65 -0.13 -1.81 8.25
N LEU A 66 0.49 -2.80 7.61
CA LEU A 66 1.86 -2.71 7.12
C LEU A 66 1.82 -2.49 5.61
N VAL A 67 2.44 -1.43 5.14
CA VAL A 67 2.53 -1.13 3.71
C VAL A 67 3.97 -1.01 3.27
N VAL A 68 4.26 -1.42 2.04
CA VAL A 68 5.57 -1.27 1.40
C VAL A 68 5.44 -0.44 0.12
N ARG A 69 6.54 0.19 -0.29
CA ARG A 69 6.59 0.89 -1.57
C ARG A 69 6.79 -0.09 -2.72
N SER A 70 6.05 0.09 -3.80
CA SER A 70 6.21 -0.64 -5.06
C SER A 70 6.06 0.34 -6.24
N GLY A 71 7.20 0.87 -6.71
CA GLY A 71 7.21 1.94 -7.72
C GLY A 71 6.55 3.21 -7.19
N TYR A 72 5.47 3.65 -7.84
CA TYR A 72 4.68 4.82 -7.45
C TYR A 72 3.49 4.46 -6.55
N ASP A 73 3.37 3.21 -6.12
CA ASP A 73 2.29 2.72 -5.27
C ASP A 73 2.79 2.31 -3.88
N SER A 74 1.88 2.31 -2.92
CA SER A 74 1.97 1.55 -1.68
C SER A 74 1.16 0.26 -1.81
N VAL A 75 1.68 -0.83 -1.25
CA VAL A 75 1.02 -2.14 -1.21
C VAL A 75 0.86 -2.56 0.23
N CYS A 76 -0.35 -2.94 0.62
CA CYS A 76 -0.60 -3.55 1.91
C CYS A 76 -0.05 -4.98 1.93
N VAL A 77 0.87 -5.27 2.85
CA VAL A 77 1.52 -6.60 2.96
C VAL A 77 1.12 -7.36 4.22
N ASP A 78 0.60 -6.67 5.24
CA ASP A 78 0.00 -7.30 6.43
C ASP A 78 -1.04 -6.36 7.05
N ARG A 79 -1.97 -6.96 7.82
CA ARG A 79 -3.00 -6.27 8.58
C ARG A 79 -3.23 -7.01 9.90
N LYS A 80 -3.30 -6.27 11.00
CA LYS A 80 -3.73 -6.78 12.30
C LYS A 80 -4.94 -6.00 12.77
N GLU A 81 -5.96 -6.71 13.19
CA GLU A 81 -7.19 -6.11 13.70
C GLU A 81 -7.15 -6.04 15.22
N GLY A 82 -7.41 -4.86 15.76
CA GLY A 82 -7.58 -4.67 17.19
C GLY A 82 -9.00 -5.05 17.66
N SER A 83 -9.26 -4.80 18.94
CA SER A 83 -10.50 -5.19 19.60
C SER A 83 -11.65 -4.18 19.40
N PHE A 84 -11.39 -2.99 18.86
CA PHE A 84 -12.42 -1.96 18.69
C PHE A 84 -13.51 -2.46 17.72
N PRO A 85 -14.81 -2.31 18.07
CA PRO A 85 -15.90 -2.91 17.32
C PRO A 85 -16.12 -2.28 15.93
N ILE A 86 -15.74 -1.00 15.74
CA ILE A 86 -15.84 -0.32 14.45
C ILE A 86 -14.50 -0.45 13.73
N LYS A 87 -14.46 -1.25 12.68
CA LYS A 87 -13.23 -1.52 11.92
C LYS A 87 -13.25 -0.85 10.57
N THR A 88 -12.22 -0.09 10.28
CA THR A 88 -12.03 0.52 8.98
C THR A 88 -11.23 -0.42 8.06
N LEU A 89 -11.90 -1.41 7.48
CA LEU A 89 -11.29 -2.44 6.62
C LEU A 89 -11.16 -1.95 5.16
N THR A 90 -10.48 -0.83 4.95
CA THR A 90 -10.33 -0.21 3.62
C THR A 90 -9.14 -0.74 2.83
N LEU A 91 -8.27 -1.53 3.47
CA LEU A 91 -7.10 -2.16 2.87
C LEU A 91 -7.11 -3.65 3.19
N ASP A 92 -7.10 -4.47 2.14
CA ASP A 92 -6.77 -5.88 2.24
C ASP A 92 -5.31 -6.12 1.84
N VAL A 93 -4.73 -7.22 2.33
CA VAL A 93 -3.40 -7.66 1.90
C VAL A 93 -3.39 -7.81 0.37
N GLY A 94 -2.37 -7.24 -0.27
CA GLY A 94 -2.27 -7.15 -1.74
C GLY A 94 -2.90 -5.90 -2.34
N THR A 95 -3.71 -5.13 -1.60
CA THR A 95 -4.29 -3.87 -2.12
C THR A 95 -3.20 -2.87 -2.42
N ARG A 96 -3.29 -2.27 -3.62
CA ARG A 96 -2.39 -1.22 -4.11
C ARG A 96 -3.10 0.13 -4.12
N ARG A 97 -2.41 1.17 -3.67
CA ARG A 97 -2.86 2.57 -3.75
C ARG A 97 -1.74 3.47 -4.24
N PRO A 98 -2.03 4.57 -4.93
CA PRO A 98 -1.02 5.56 -5.25
C PRO A 98 -0.34 6.07 -3.96
N LEU A 99 0.99 6.22 -3.98
CA LEU A 99 1.72 6.83 -2.87
C LEU A 99 1.12 8.20 -2.54
N GLY A 100 0.99 8.49 -1.26
CA GLY A 100 0.31 9.69 -0.74
C GLY A 100 -1.17 9.47 -0.42
N ALA A 101 -1.83 8.44 -0.95
CA ALA A 101 -3.18 8.07 -0.55
C ALA A 101 -3.14 7.23 0.73
N GLY A 102 -3.72 7.77 1.82
CA GLY A 102 -3.70 7.18 3.15
C GLY A 102 -2.43 7.47 3.95
N ALA A 103 -2.51 7.28 5.27
CA ALA A 103 -1.41 7.62 6.17
C ALA A 103 -0.15 6.80 5.91
N GLY A 104 -0.26 5.49 5.67
CA GLY A 104 0.90 4.65 5.34
C GLY A 104 1.57 5.06 4.03
N GLY A 105 0.79 5.33 2.97
CA GLY A 105 1.32 5.81 1.69
C GLY A 105 1.96 7.20 1.78
N LEU A 106 1.40 8.09 2.62
CA LEU A 106 1.96 9.40 2.90
C LEU A 106 3.26 9.28 3.73
N ALA A 107 3.31 8.37 4.71
CA ALA A 107 4.49 8.13 5.53
C ALA A 107 5.69 7.68 4.69
N LEU A 108 5.46 6.87 3.65
CA LEU A 108 6.51 6.44 2.71
C LEU A 108 7.12 7.59 1.90
N LEU A 109 6.44 8.73 1.79
CA LEU A 109 6.96 9.91 1.09
C LEU A 109 7.79 10.84 1.99
N MET A 110 7.67 10.71 3.32
CA MET A 110 8.21 11.70 4.26
C MET A 110 9.72 11.90 4.13
N ASP A 111 10.45 10.81 3.93
CA ASP A 111 11.92 10.82 3.91
C ASP A 111 12.49 10.80 2.47
N LEU A 112 11.64 10.88 1.45
CA LEU A 112 12.10 10.96 0.07
C LEU A 112 12.56 12.38 -0.28
N PRO A 113 13.56 12.52 -1.17
CA PRO A 113 13.93 13.80 -1.77
C PRO A 113 12.75 14.42 -2.52
N ASP A 114 12.71 15.77 -2.58
CA ASP A 114 11.58 16.47 -3.19
C ASP A 114 11.41 16.13 -4.67
N GLU A 115 12.50 15.93 -5.40
CA GLU A 115 12.47 15.52 -6.81
C GLU A 115 11.77 14.17 -7.01
N ALA A 116 12.04 13.20 -6.13
CA ALA A 116 11.37 11.90 -6.17
C ALA A 116 9.88 12.00 -5.80
N VAL A 117 9.55 12.89 -4.85
CA VAL A 117 8.15 13.15 -4.48
C VAL A 117 7.39 13.78 -5.64
N ASP A 118 7.98 14.76 -6.33
CA ASP A 118 7.37 15.44 -7.47
C ASP A 118 7.12 14.46 -8.63
N GLU A 119 8.07 13.58 -8.92
CA GLU A 119 7.91 12.51 -9.91
C GLU A 119 6.74 11.60 -9.56
N ILE A 120 6.69 11.11 -8.30
CA ILE A 120 5.63 10.22 -7.81
C ILE A 120 4.26 10.91 -7.85
N ALA A 121 4.19 12.17 -7.39
CA ALA A 121 2.97 12.95 -7.36
C ALA A 121 2.43 13.20 -8.77
N SER A 122 3.31 13.52 -9.72
CA SER A 122 2.98 13.73 -11.13
C SER A 122 2.47 12.45 -11.79
N ALA A 123 3.14 11.31 -11.58
CA ALA A 123 2.73 10.02 -12.09
C ALA A 123 1.34 9.59 -11.56
N ASN A 124 1.04 9.96 -10.31
CA ASN A 124 -0.22 9.62 -9.65
C ASN A 124 -1.33 10.67 -9.81
N ALA A 125 -1.07 11.82 -10.42
CA ALA A 125 -1.99 12.96 -10.46
C ALA A 125 -3.41 12.61 -10.93
N ARG A 126 -3.55 11.71 -11.91
CA ARG A 126 -4.85 11.24 -12.43
C ARG A 126 -5.57 10.26 -11.53
N ARG A 127 -4.85 9.60 -10.61
CA ARG A 127 -5.37 8.55 -9.73
C ARG A 127 -5.76 9.09 -8.36
N LEU A 128 -5.08 10.13 -7.90
CA LEU A 128 -5.31 10.75 -6.59
C LEU A 128 -6.75 11.21 -6.35
N PRO A 129 -7.47 11.82 -7.34
CA PRO A 129 -8.84 12.31 -7.11
C PRO A 129 -9.84 11.24 -6.69
N ALA A 130 -9.60 9.96 -6.98
CA ALA A 130 -10.41 8.85 -6.51
C ALA A 130 -10.42 8.69 -4.97
N TYR A 131 -9.51 9.37 -4.28
CA TYR A 131 -9.36 9.35 -2.82
C TYR A 131 -9.84 10.66 -2.22
N ASN A 132 -11.17 10.82 -2.19
CA ASN A 132 -11.88 11.98 -1.67
C ASN A 132 -11.36 13.32 -2.24
N GLY A 133 -11.14 13.38 -3.55
CA GLY A 133 -10.70 14.59 -4.24
C GLY A 133 -9.23 14.99 -3.94
N LEU A 134 -8.41 14.09 -3.39
CA LEU A 134 -6.99 14.35 -3.19
C LEU A 134 -6.35 14.75 -4.52
N ASN A 135 -5.53 15.80 -4.50
CA ASN A 135 -4.80 16.28 -5.66
C ASN A 135 -3.35 16.61 -5.28
N VAL A 136 -2.49 16.87 -6.27
CA VAL A 136 -1.06 17.11 -6.04
C VAL A 136 -0.84 18.26 -5.05
N PRO A 137 -1.45 19.45 -5.17
CA PRO A 137 -1.27 20.52 -4.19
C PRO A 137 -1.68 20.14 -2.77
N SER A 138 -2.77 19.38 -2.61
CA SER A 138 -3.23 18.89 -1.29
C SER A 138 -2.27 17.85 -0.72
N LEU A 139 -1.79 16.93 -1.55
CA LEU A 139 -0.78 15.95 -1.17
C LEU A 139 0.49 16.63 -0.65
N MET A 140 0.99 17.64 -1.36
CA MET A 140 2.19 18.38 -0.94
C MET A 140 2.00 19.14 0.38
N ARG A 141 0.79 19.67 0.65
CA ARG A 141 0.48 20.26 1.96
C ARG A 141 0.50 19.22 3.08
N LEU A 142 -0.14 18.05 2.84
CA LEU A 142 -0.14 16.94 3.80
C LEU A 142 1.26 16.44 4.09
N LEU A 143 2.10 16.32 3.06
CA LEU A 143 3.48 15.88 3.21
C LEU A 143 4.32 16.87 4.02
N ARG A 144 4.24 18.18 3.72
CA ARG A 144 4.92 19.20 4.54
C ARG A 144 4.50 19.13 6.00
N ARG A 145 3.19 19.00 6.25
CA ARG A 145 2.67 18.83 7.62
C ARG A 145 3.22 17.56 8.27
N ALA A 146 3.24 16.44 7.55
CA ALA A 146 3.77 15.18 8.06
C ALA A 146 5.25 15.27 8.43
N ARG A 147 6.06 15.90 7.59
CA ARG A 147 7.49 16.15 7.86
C ARG A 147 7.71 17.01 9.11
N THR A 148 6.88 18.03 9.32
CA THR A 148 6.94 18.87 10.53
C THR A 148 6.50 18.13 11.78
N LEU A 149 5.45 17.30 11.70
CA LEU A 149 4.92 16.55 12.84
C LEU A 149 5.78 15.32 13.18
N GLY A 150 6.55 14.79 12.23
CA GLY A 150 7.28 13.53 12.36
C GLY A 150 6.43 12.28 12.12
N TYR A 151 5.15 12.44 11.77
CA TYR A 151 4.23 11.37 11.40
C TYR A 151 3.24 11.84 10.34
N ALA A 152 2.75 10.91 9.54
CA ALA A 152 1.71 11.17 8.55
C ALA A 152 0.33 11.14 9.22
N LEU A 153 -0.47 12.17 8.98
CA LEU A 153 -1.86 12.23 9.40
C LEU A 153 -2.75 12.29 8.16
N ASN A 154 -3.67 11.35 8.06
CA ASN A 154 -4.69 11.34 7.02
C ASN A 154 -6.07 11.42 7.67
N ASP A 155 -6.67 12.59 7.57
CA ASP A 155 -7.96 12.91 8.13
C ASP A 155 -9.01 12.96 7.03
N ASN A 156 -9.99 12.06 7.08
CA ASN A 156 -11.12 11.95 6.14
C ASN A 156 -10.80 11.75 4.64
N HIS A 157 -9.53 11.65 4.22
CA HIS A 157 -9.21 11.55 2.79
C HIS A 157 -9.43 10.15 2.20
N ILE A 158 -9.44 9.11 2.99
CA ILE A 158 -9.69 7.74 2.50
C ILE A 158 -11.11 7.28 2.86
N THR A 159 -11.48 7.45 4.12
CA THR A 159 -12.78 7.06 4.63
C THR A 159 -13.36 8.24 5.37
N PRO A 160 -14.52 8.76 4.97
CA PRO A 160 -15.21 9.80 5.70
C PRO A 160 -15.44 9.37 7.16
N GLY A 161 -15.12 10.25 8.12
CA GLY A 161 -15.25 9.97 9.54
C GLY A 161 -14.13 9.14 10.16
N ALA A 162 -13.11 8.73 9.39
CA ALA A 162 -11.96 8.00 9.92
C ALA A 162 -10.67 8.81 9.77
N THR A 163 -9.89 8.85 10.84
CA THR A 163 -8.54 9.42 10.86
C THR A 163 -7.52 8.29 10.98
N SER A 164 -6.44 8.38 10.23
CA SER A 164 -5.34 7.43 10.32
C SER A 164 -4.00 8.13 10.51
N VAL A 165 -3.13 7.50 11.29
CA VAL A 165 -1.76 7.95 11.55
C VAL A 165 -0.81 6.95 10.89
N GLY A 166 0.32 7.44 10.36
CA GLY A 166 1.31 6.57 9.73
C GLY A 166 2.74 7.01 10.07
N LEU A 167 3.60 6.02 10.26
CA LEU A 167 5.03 6.24 10.48
C LEU A 167 5.86 5.41 9.50
N PRO A 168 6.94 5.98 8.95
CA PRO A 168 7.84 5.23 8.10
C PRO A 168 8.70 4.26 8.93
N ILE A 169 8.91 3.08 8.39
CA ILE A 169 9.90 2.12 8.87
C ILE A 169 11.14 2.30 8.00
N ARG A 170 12.25 2.68 8.62
CA ARG A 170 13.48 3.04 7.94
C ARG A 170 14.47 1.88 7.95
N SER A 171 15.20 1.72 6.87
CA SER A 171 16.37 0.88 6.87
C SER A 171 17.46 1.48 7.78
N ARG A 172 18.49 0.70 8.12
CA ARG A 172 19.67 1.22 8.82
C ARG A 172 20.38 2.36 8.09
N PHE A 173 20.09 2.57 6.82
CA PHE A 173 20.63 3.66 5.99
C PHE A 173 19.68 4.86 5.89
N GLY A 174 18.57 4.88 6.65
CA GLY A 174 17.64 5.98 6.72
C GLY A 174 16.53 5.97 5.66
N SER A 175 16.61 5.13 4.63
CA SER A 175 15.61 5.09 3.57
C SER A 175 14.32 4.41 4.04
N PRO A 176 13.13 5.01 3.79
CA PRO A 176 11.85 4.39 4.09
C PRO A 176 11.60 3.24 3.11
N PHE A 177 11.42 2.03 3.60
CA PHE A 177 11.11 0.87 2.78
C PHE A 177 9.73 0.29 3.08
N ALA A 178 9.18 0.58 4.26
CA ALA A 178 7.84 0.23 4.69
C ALA A 178 7.25 1.35 5.54
N ALA A 179 5.96 1.26 5.84
CA ALA A 179 5.31 2.11 6.83
C ALA A 179 4.25 1.31 7.58
N VAL A 180 4.01 1.70 8.83
CA VAL A 180 2.90 1.25 9.67
C VAL A 180 1.85 2.35 9.73
N SER A 181 0.58 1.99 9.69
CA SER A 181 -0.52 2.96 9.86
C SER A 181 -1.73 2.31 10.50
#